data_8c4c993d8d8b061a99a2f558bc1eda45
#
_entry.id   8c4c993d8d8b061a99a2f558bc1eda45
#
_cell.length_a   1.000
_cell.length_b   1.000
_cell.length_c   1.000
_cell.angle_alpha   90.00
_cell.angle_beta   90.00
_cell.angle_gamma   90.00
#
_symmetry.space_group_name_H-M   'P 1'
#
loop_
_entity.id
_entity.type
_entity.pdbx_description
1 polymer ?
#
loop_
_entity_poly.entity_id
_entity_poly.type
_entity_poly.pdbx_seq_one_letter_code
_entity_poly.pdbx_strand_id
1 'polypeptide(L)'
;NDITQYFNHQISAEIRLDTALNNRLLSPFHYFGITDSVDLSEVKWERGRFVASELSKIYTNNDLRTNIIFKTLEKYLPNYNDVRALCFCVDQQHANYMNAKFTLAGLKSAVLTSENSKYRNVEIKRLAEKKINYLFVVDMFNEGIDIPAIDTVLFLRPTESLTIFLQQFGRGLRKAKDKKYLTVLDFVGHSRAEFNYMDRFRALMGRTSMSVKEEVEKDFPHLPLGCTIQLEPKAKEYIIQNINGYINSFKKTRIIQTIKQFEQKFSEPLSLASFLRLTHVPLEKLYYNGTTWNSLCCLAGVTAKESELNAELSRAVSKKWLSTDSYSYFSFIHDLAARRFKVSEGLLTPREQKMALMLYYDLYISAGEYDSLQLMFNRLSEDEFFAD
;
A
#
# COMPACT_ATOMS: atom_id res chain seq x y z
N ASN A 1 3.51 14.62 9.26
CA ASN A 1 3.81 16.04 8.96
C ASN A 1 3.52 16.25 7.48
N ASP A 2 2.53 17.07 7.20
CA ASP A 2 2.22 17.48 5.83
C ASP A 2 3.27 18.51 5.36
N ILE A 3 4.22 18.05 4.55
CA ILE A 3 5.28 18.91 4.01
C ILE A 3 4.76 19.90 2.97
N THR A 4 3.56 19.72 2.43
CA THR A 4 2.98 20.61 1.41
C THR A 4 2.78 22.03 1.95
N GLN A 5 2.60 22.18 3.28
CA GLN A 5 2.50 23.48 3.96
C GLN A 5 3.72 24.38 3.71
N TYR A 6 4.92 23.78 3.54
CA TYR A 6 6.15 24.53 3.24
C TYR A 6 6.29 24.93 1.77
N PHE A 7 5.40 24.43 0.91
CA PHE A 7 5.41 24.66 -0.53
C PHE A 7 4.08 25.24 -1.03
N ASN A 8 3.39 26.04 -0.21
CA ASN A 8 2.10 26.66 -0.54
C ASN A 8 1.04 25.65 -1.03
N HIS A 9 1.05 24.43 -0.45
CA HIS A 9 0.22 23.31 -0.85
C HIS A 9 0.35 22.88 -2.31
N GLN A 10 1.46 23.24 -2.98
CA GLN A 10 1.72 22.86 -4.36
C GLN A 10 2.71 21.70 -4.41
N ILE A 11 2.33 20.65 -5.12
CA ILE A 11 3.22 19.52 -5.46
C ILE A 11 3.73 19.80 -6.87
N SER A 12 5.00 20.15 -6.99
CA SER A 12 5.62 20.48 -8.29
C SER A 12 5.79 19.26 -9.20
N ALA A 13 6.02 18.09 -8.63
CA ALA A 13 6.08 16.80 -9.34
C ALA A 13 5.85 15.64 -8.37
N GLU A 14 5.06 14.65 -8.79
CA GLU A 14 4.88 13.37 -8.09
C GLU A 14 5.38 12.26 -9.00
N ILE A 15 6.40 11.52 -8.56
CA ILE A 15 6.89 10.33 -9.25
C ILE A 15 6.56 9.13 -8.38
N ARG A 16 5.61 8.32 -8.80
CA ARG A 16 5.24 7.08 -8.11
C ARG A 16 6.27 6.00 -8.34
N LEU A 17 6.27 4.99 -7.46
CA LEU A 17 7.26 3.90 -7.49
C LEU A 17 7.25 3.15 -8.83
N ASP A 18 6.07 2.79 -9.33
CA ASP A 18 5.87 2.13 -10.62
C ASP A 18 6.44 2.96 -11.79
N THR A 19 6.15 4.25 -11.81
CA THR A 19 6.67 5.19 -12.81
C THR A 19 8.20 5.30 -12.74
N ALA A 20 8.76 5.38 -11.52
CA ALA A 20 10.21 5.43 -11.34
C ALA A 20 10.91 4.14 -11.80
N LEU A 21 10.29 2.98 -11.57
CA LEU A 21 10.79 1.67 -12.02
C LEU A 21 10.69 1.54 -13.56
N ASN A 22 9.54 1.85 -14.15
CA ASN A 22 9.32 1.79 -15.59
C ASN A 22 10.25 2.74 -16.37
N ASN A 23 10.53 3.93 -15.80
CA ASN A 23 11.50 4.87 -16.36
C ASN A 23 12.96 4.52 -16.02
N ARG A 24 13.20 3.38 -15.41
CA ARG A 24 14.54 2.92 -15.01
C ARG A 24 15.30 3.92 -14.14
N LEU A 25 14.60 4.70 -13.32
CA LEU A 25 15.21 5.58 -12.32
C LEU A 25 15.67 4.80 -11.09
N LEU A 26 15.05 3.65 -10.83
CA LEU A 26 15.34 2.73 -9.75
C LEU A 26 15.75 1.35 -10.31
N SER A 27 16.41 0.54 -9.47
CA SER A 27 16.68 -0.86 -9.78
C SER A 27 15.39 -1.67 -9.67
N PRO A 28 15.10 -2.62 -10.59
CA PRO A 28 13.96 -3.52 -10.43
C PRO A 28 14.13 -4.40 -9.19
N PHE A 29 13.06 -5.04 -8.76
CA PHE A 29 13.09 -5.92 -7.59
C PHE A 29 12.53 -7.31 -7.88
N HIS A 30 13.06 -8.29 -7.16
CA HIS A 30 12.52 -9.64 -7.07
C HIS A 30 12.08 -9.87 -5.61
N TYR A 31 10.77 -9.89 -5.38
CA TYR A 31 10.18 -10.07 -4.06
C TYR A 31 9.71 -11.52 -3.88
N PHE A 32 10.15 -12.13 -2.81
CA PHE A 32 9.79 -13.48 -2.42
C PHE A 32 9.06 -13.46 -1.09
N GLY A 33 7.77 -13.83 -1.09
CA GLY A 33 7.00 -14.05 0.13
C GLY A 33 7.17 -15.49 0.61
N ILE A 34 7.91 -15.64 1.69
CA ILE A 34 8.33 -16.92 2.26
C ILE A 34 7.37 -17.31 3.37
N THR A 35 6.96 -18.56 3.42
CA THR A 35 6.14 -19.06 4.53
C THR A 35 6.95 -19.07 5.83
N ASP A 36 6.53 -18.26 6.79
CA ASP A 36 7.09 -18.29 8.14
C ASP A 36 6.41 -19.40 8.98
N SER A 37 7.16 -20.01 9.89
CA SER A 37 6.65 -21.00 10.84
C SER A 37 5.89 -20.39 12.02
N VAL A 38 5.89 -19.06 12.14
CA VAL A 38 5.34 -18.34 13.28
C VAL A 38 3.90 -17.90 13.02
N ASP A 39 3.02 -18.18 13.96
CA ASP A 39 1.65 -17.66 13.98
C ASP A 39 1.60 -16.36 14.79
N LEU A 40 1.19 -15.28 14.16
CA LEU A 40 1.07 -13.94 14.74
C LEU A 40 -0.37 -13.58 15.12
N SER A 41 -1.34 -14.48 14.92
CA SER A 41 -2.76 -14.18 15.17
C SER A 41 -3.05 -13.84 16.63
N GLU A 42 -2.35 -14.48 17.55
CA GLU A 42 -2.49 -14.30 19.00
C GLU A 42 -1.58 -13.20 19.58
N VAL A 43 -0.65 -12.67 18.80
CA VAL A 43 0.23 -11.58 19.26
C VAL A 43 -0.59 -10.31 19.47
N LYS A 44 -0.43 -9.66 20.62
CA LYS A 44 -1.17 -8.44 20.94
C LYS A 44 -0.92 -7.33 19.93
N TRP A 45 -2.01 -6.66 19.60
CA TRP A 45 -2.01 -5.54 18.67
C TRP A 45 -2.43 -4.26 19.40
N GLU A 46 -1.52 -3.31 19.50
CA GLU A 46 -1.74 -2.05 20.21
C GLU A 46 -1.29 -0.86 19.34
N ARG A 47 -2.09 0.19 19.29
CA ARG A 47 -1.78 1.43 18.57
C ARG A 47 -1.33 1.22 17.11
N GLY A 48 -1.96 0.26 16.41
CA GLY A 48 -1.68 -0.01 15.00
C GLY A 48 -0.42 -0.84 14.72
N ARG A 49 0.11 -1.55 15.72
CA ARG A 49 1.29 -2.43 15.58
C ARG A 49 1.25 -3.60 16.55
N PHE A 50 2.02 -4.63 16.24
CA PHE A 50 2.29 -5.72 17.17
C PHE A 50 3.10 -5.24 18.37
N VAL A 51 2.86 -5.86 19.54
CA VAL A 51 3.67 -5.60 20.74
C VAL A 51 5.06 -6.20 20.56
N ALA A 52 6.08 -5.35 20.46
CA ALA A 52 7.44 -5.74 20.11
C ALA A 52 8.04 -6.80 21.06
N SER A 53 7.75 -6.70 22.37
CA SER A 53 8.26 -7.67 23.36
C SER A 53 7.67 -9.09 23.17
N GLU A 54 6.45 -9.21 22.67
CA GLU A 54 5.83 -10.51 22.35
C GLU A 54 6.43 -11.08 21.06
N LEU A 55 6.60 -10.24 20.01
CA LEU A 55 7.30 -10.64 18.79
C LEU A 55 8.73 -11.11 19.08
N SER A 56 9.47 -10.37 19.90
CA SER A 56 10.84 -10.72 20.25
C SER A 56 10.94 -12.09 20.90
N LYS A 57 10.04 -12.41 21.82
CA LYS A 57 9.98 -13.74 22.46
C LYS A 57 9.76 -14.88 21.47
N ILE A 58 8.91 -14.66 20.47
CA ILE A 58 8.57 -15.68 19.47
C ILE A 58 9.70 -15.87 18.47
N TYR A 59 10.41 -14.81 18.12
CA TYR A 59 11.47 -14.82 17.10
C TYR A 59 12.86 -15.14 17.65
N THR A 60 13.09 -14.90 18.94
CA THR A 60 14.35 -15.22 19.61
C THR A 60 14.31 -16.67 20.11
N ASN A 61 15.45 -17.38 20.03
CA ASN A 61 15.58 -18.81 20.38
C ASN A 61 14.67 -19.76 19.56
N ASN A 62 14.35 -19.36 18.32
CA ASN A 62 13.55 -20.16 17.38
C ASN A 62 14.43 -20.77 16.29
N ASP A 63 15.01 -21.93 16.58
CA ASP A 63 15.91 -22.63 15.66
C ASP A 63 15.20 -23.15 14.41
N LEU A 64 13.93 -23.53 14.52
CA LEU A 64 13.13 -23.93 13.36
C LEU A 64 13.02 -22.80 12.35
N ARG A 65 12.68 -21.60 12.82
CA ARG A 65 12.60 -20.40 11.99
C ARG A 65 13.97 -20.02 11.41
N THR A 66 15.01 -20.09 12.21
CA THR A 66 16.38 -19.83 11.77
C THR A 66 16.79 -20.77 10.62
N ASN A 67 16.43 -22.06 10.70
CA ASN A 67 16.68 -23.00 9.61
C ASN A 67 15.88 -22.70 8.35
N ILE A 68 14.63 -22.21 8.49
CA ILE A 68 13.84 -21.72 7.33
C ILE A 68 14.55 -20.54 6.67
N ILE A 69 15.07 -19.60 7.45
CA ILE A 69 15.81 -18.45 6.92
C ILE A 69 17.04 -18.92 6.13
N PHE A 70 17.87 -19.82 6.66
CA PHE A 70 19.05 -20.33 5.96
C PHE A 70 18.67 -21.05 4.65
N LYS A 71 17.69 -21.95 4.68
CA LYS A 71 17.20 -22.62 3.46
C LYS A 71 16.67 -21.62 2.43
N THR A 72 16.07 -20.53 2.89
CA THR A 72 15.60 -19.45 2.03
C THR A 72 16.76 -18.72 1.35
N LEU A 73 17.84 -18.43 2.09
CA LEU A 73 19.05 -17.83 1.50
C LEU A 73 19.63 -18.73 0.40
N GLU A 74 19.76 -20.03 0.68
CA GLU A 74 20.27 -21.01 -0.30
C GLU A 74 19.37 -21.11 -1.55
N LYS A 75 18.06 -21.05 -1.37
CA LYS A 75 17.08 -21.22 -2.45
C LYS A 75 17.00 -20.01 -3.37
N TYR A 76 17.03 -18.79 -2.83
CA TYR A 76 16.69 -17.58 -3.57
C TYR A 76 17.89 -16.66 -3.88
N LEU A 77 19.03 -16.87 -3.24
CA LEU A 77 20.24 -16.08 -3.48
C LEU A 77 21.25 -16.93 -4.24
N PRO A 78 21.67 -16.51 -5.44
CA PRO A 78 22.65 -17.25 -6.24
C PRO A 78 23.98 -17.49 -5.52
N ASN A 79 24.39 -16.53 -4.71
CA ASN A 79 25.55 -16.64 -3.81
C ASN A 79 25.28 -15.87 -2.52
N TYR A 80 24.69 -16.54 -1.55
CA TYR A 80 24.35 -15.93 -0.25
C TYR A 80 25.58 -15.53 0.58
N ASN A 81 26.80 -15.96 0.19
CA ASN A 81 28.04 -15.51 0.81
C ASN A 81 28.62 -14.24 0.19
N ASP A 82 28.00 -13.72 -0.89
CA ASP A 82 28.48 -12.54 -1.62
C ASP A 82 27.37 -11.50 -1.85
N VAL A 83 26.53 -11.27 -0.86
CA VAL A 83 25.47 -10.27 -0.87
C VAL A 83 25.82 -9.04 -0.03
N ARG A 84 25.05 -7.97 -0.21
CA ARG A 84 24.99 -6.82 0.68
C ARG A 84 23.57 -6.72 1.23
N ALA A 85 23.33 -7.49 2.30
CA ALA A 85 21.99 -7.68 2.85
C ALA A 85 21.72 -6.75 4.04
N LEU A 86 20.58 -6.09 4.02
CA LEU A 86 20.02 -5.35 5.15
C LEU A 86 18.88 -6.17 5.76
N CYS A 87 18.99 -6.50 7.06
CA CYS A 87 18.08 -7.41 7.75
C CYS A 87 17.32 -6.67 8.85
N PHE A 88 16.01 -6.51 8.69
CA PHE A 88 15.17 -5.77 9.64
C PHE A 88 14.67 -6.68 10.75
N CYS A 89 15.05 -6.37 11.99
CA CYS A 89 14.70 -7.11 13.20
C CYS A 89 13.69 -6.36 14.08
N VAL A 90 13.02 -7.08 14.98
CA VAL A 90 12.03 -6.52 15.93
C VAL A 90 12.69 -5.56 16.90
N ASP A 91 13.72 -6.05 17.56
CA ASP A 91 14.48 -5.32 18.58
C ASP A 91 15.94 -5.80 18.60
N GLN A 92 16.69 -5.27 19.54
CA GLN A 92 18.11 -5.58 19.70
C GLN A 92 18.35 -7.03 20.09
N GLN A 93 17.50 -7.64 20.90
CA GLN A 93 17.63 -9.03 21.32
C GLN A 93 17.50 -9.96 20.11
N HIS A 94 16.50 -9.72 19.26
CA HIS A 94 16.31 -10.46 18.01
C HIS A 94 17.48 -10.25 17.05
N ALA A 95 17.97 -9.01 16.89
CA ALA A 95 19.12 -8.72 16.02
C ALA A 95 20.40 -9.43 16.49
N ASN A 96 20.68 -9.43 17.78
CA ASN A 96 21.83 -10.12 18.36
C ASN A 96 21.71 -11.65 18.22
N TYR A 97 20.52 -12.22 18.45
CA TYR A 97 20.26 -13.64 18.23
C TYR A 97 20.53 -14.06 16.78
N MET A 98 19.97 -13.33 15.82
CA MET A 98 20.18 -13.61 14.40
C MET A 98 21.66 -13.48 14.00
N ASN A 99 22.33 -12.45 14.46
CA ASN A 99 23.77 -12.27 14.22
C ASN A 99 24.60 -13.45 14.77
N ALA A 100 24.32 -13.90 15.99
CA ALA A 100 25.00 -15.04 16.57
C ALA A 100 24.79 -16.32 15.73
N LYS A 101 23.55 -16.59 15.27
CA LYS A 101 23.24 -17.74 14.41
C LYS A 101 23.94 -17.66 13.05
N PHE A 102 23.97 -16.47 12.42
CA PHE A 102 24.66 -16.27 11.15
C PHE A 102 26.17 -16.42 11.30
N THR A 103 26.75 -15.86 12.35
CA THR A 103 28.19 -16.02 12.64
C THR A 103 28.54 -17.49 12.89
N LEU A 104 27.72 -18.22 13.65
CA LEU A 104 27.91 -19.66 13.88
C LEU A 104 27.86 -20.49 12.59
N ALA A 105 27.00 -20.07 11.64
CA ALA A 105 26.92 -20.66 10.30
C ALA A 105 28.05 -20.22 9.36
N GLY A 106 29.03 -19.45 9.82
CA GLY A 106 30.15 -18.97 9.02
C GLY A 106 29.85 -17.77 8.14
N LEU A 107 28.67 -17.13 8.27
CA LEU A 107 28.29 -15.95 7.50
C LEU A 107 28.84 -14.68 8.15
N LYS A 108 29.43 -13.81 7.33
CA LYS A 108 29.97 -12.52 7.77
C LYS A 108 28.84 -11.55 8.09
N SER A 109 28.57 -11.31 9.36
CA SER A 109 27.46 -10.47 9.78
C SER A 109 27.84 -9.48 10.89
N ALA A 110 27.01 -8.47 11.09
CA ALA A 110 27.12 -7.50 12.17
C ALA A 110 25.74 -6.99 12.60
N VAL A 111 25.69 -6.36 13.77
CA VAL A 111 24.48 -5.72 14.32
C VAL A 111 24.70 -4.22 14.42
N LEU A 112 23.66 -3.46 14.04
CA LEU A 112 23.64 -2.02 14.21
C LEU A 112 22.33 -1.60 14.90
N THR A 113 22.46 -1.12 16.14
CA THR A 113 21.38 -0.69 17.02
C THR A 113 21.66 0.71 17.58
N SER A 114 20.75 1.23 18.41
CA SER A 114 20.96 2.49 19.12
C SER A 114 22.21 2.50 19.99
N GLU A 115 22.52 1.39 20.65
CA GLU A 115 23.66 1.29 21.57
C GLU A 115 25.01 1.38 20.89
N ASN A 116 25.12 0.91 19.65
CA ASN A 116 26.35 0.96 18.89
C ASN A 116 26.30 1.94 17.71
N SER A 117 25.36 2.88 17.75
CA SER A 117 25.14 3.88 16.69
C SER A 117 26.39 4.69 16.31
N LYS A 118 27.32 4.86 17.22
CA LYS A 118 28.64 5.50 16.95
C LYS A 118 29.45 4.77 15.88
N TYR A 119 29.25 3.47 15.68
CA TYR A 119 29.92 2.66 14.66
C TYR A 119 29.15 2.61 13.33
N ARG A 120 28.06 3.35 13.19
CA ARG A 120 27.18 3.33 12.01
C ARG A 120 27.96 3.44 10.71
N ASN A 121 28.77 4.46 10.55
CA ASN A 121 29.53 4.70 9.31
C ASN A 121 30.55 3.58 9.03
N VAL A 122 31.10 2.98 10.08
CA VAL A 122 32.04 1.87 9.96
C VAL A 122 31.32 0.62 9.43
N GLU A 123 30.18 0.25 10.03
CA GLU A 123 29.45 -0.95 9.61
C GLU A 123 28.85 -0.78 8.22
N ILE A 124 28.35 0.41 7.88
CA ILE A 124 27.90 0.76 6.53
C ILE A 124 29.02 0.56 5.51
N LYS A 125 30.22 1.06 5.80
CA LYS A 125 31.38 0.91 4.92
C LYS A 125 31.78 -0.57 4.79
N ARG A 126 31.79 -1.31 5.90
CA ARG A 126 32.07 -2.76 5.90
C ARG A 126 31.10 -3.54 5.01
N LEU A 127 29.78 -3.21 5.05
CA LEU A 127 28.79 -3.83 4.19
C LEU A 127 29.01 -3.44 2.72
N ALA A 128 29.24 -2.17 2.43
CA ALA A 128 29.51 -1.70 1.07
C ALA A 128 30.75 -2.38 0.43
N GLU A 129 31.81 -2.60 1.24
CA GLU A 129 33.06 -3.26 0.83
C GLU A 129 32.98 -4.80 0.91
N LYS A 130 31.83 -5.41 1.24
CA LYS A 130 31.64 -6.85 1.44
C LYS A 130 32.56 -7.47 2.53
N LYS A 131 33.03 -6.66 3.47
CA LYS A 131 33.71 -7.16 4.67
C LYS A 131 32.77 -7.87 5.62
N ILE A 132 31.50 -7.47 5.57
CA ILE A 132 30.32 -8.20 6.06
C ILE A 132 29.32 -8.34 4.93
N ASN A 133 28.46 -9.36 5.01
CA ASN A 133 27.42 -9.63 4.00
C ASN A 133 26.02 -9.36 4.54
N TYR A 134 25.82 -9.42 5.85
CA TYR A 134 24.55 -9.23 6.51
C TYR A 134 24.66 -8.20 7.62
N LEU A 135 23.82 -7.16 7.56
CA LEU A 135 23.72 -6.16 8.61
C LEU A 135 22.32 -6.20 9.23
N PHE A 136 22.26 -6.67 10.49
CA PHE A 136 21.01 -6.71 11.27
C PHE A 136 20.75 -5.35 11.89
N VAL A 137 19.55 -4.80 11.64
CA VAL A 137 19.16 -3.45 12.08
C VAL A 137 17.81 -3.45 12.78
N VAL A 138 17.60 -2.49 13.68
CA VAL A 138 16.34 -2.21 14.36
C VAL A 138 15.82 -0.85 13.93
N ASP A 139 14.54 -0.55 14.16
CA ASP A 139 13.75 0.59 13.66
C ASP A 139 14.42 1.97 13.67
N MET A 140 15.31 2.26 14.59
CA MET A 140 16.01 3.55 14.65
C MET A 140 16.83 3.88 13.39
N PHE A 141 17.04 2.91 12.51
CA PHE A 141 17.78 3.06 11.26
C PHE A 141 16.86 3.15 10.03
N ASN A 142 15.56 3.42 10.21
CA ASN A 142 14.64 3.72 9.11
C ASN A 142 15.04 4.99 8.35
N GLU A 143 15.85 5.89 8.97
CA GLU A 143 16.35 7.11 8.36
C GLU A 143 17.89 7.16 8.33
N GLY A 144 18.45 7.75 7.28
CA GLY A 144 19.87 8.11 7.19
C GLY A 144 20.86 6.99 6.84
N ILE A 145 20.48 5.74 6.54
CA ILE A 145 21.39 4.76 5.90
C ILE A 145 21.34 4.99 4.38
N ASP A 146 22.42 5.41 3.81
CA ASP A 146 22.59 5.56 2.37
C ASP A 146 23.63 4.57 1.85
N ILE A 147 23.18 3.40 1.42
CA ILE A 147 24.04 2.39 0.78
C ILE A 147 23.37 1.99 -0.53
N PRO A 148 23.65 2.67 -1.66
CA PRO A 148 23.08 2.31 -2.96
C PRO A 148 23.40 0.87 -3.38
N ALA A 149 24.50 0.32 -2.89
CA ALA A 149 24.98 -1.02 -3.22
C ALA A 149 24.20 -2.16 -2.52
N ILE A 150 23.22 -1.89 -1.63
CA ILE A 150 22.36 -2.94 -1.06
C ILE A 150 21.65 -3.66 -2.21
N ASP A 151 21.85 -4.96 -2.28
CA ASP A 151 21.26 -5.85 -3.30
C ASP A 151 20.26 -6.84 -2.71
N THR A 152 20.20 -6.96 -1.39
CA THR A 152 19.32 -7.89 -0.68
C THR A 152 18.70 -7.23 0.55
N VAL A 153 17.41 -7.49 0.78
CA VAL A 153 16.67 -7.06 1.98
C VAL A 153 15.96 -8.25 2.58
N LEU A 154 16.12 -8.47 3.88
CA LEU A 154 15.39 -9.46 4.65
C LEU A 154 14.43 -8.76 5.62
N PHE A 155 13.13 -8.99 5.47
CA PHE A 155 12.13 -8.62 6.46
C PHE A 155 11.95 -9.76 7.46
N LEU A 156 12.74 -9.74 8.54
CA LEU A 156 12.70 -10.76 9.61
C LEU A 156 11.63 -10.46 10.66
N ARG A 157 10.87 -9.42 10.46
CA ARG A 157 9.73 -9.02 11.28
C ARG A 157 8.60 -8.49 10.44
N PRO A 158 7.35 -8.53 10.88
CA PRO A 158 6.27 -7.83 10.24
C PRO A 158 6.53 -6.32 10.28
N THR A 159 6.31 -5.63 9.17
CA THR A 159 6.38 -4.16 9.07
C THR A 159 4.98 -3.63 8.83
N GLU A 160 4.36 -3.09 9.88
CA GLU A 160 2.94 -2.74 9.90
C GLU A 160 2.64 -1.46 9.12
N SER A 161 3.56 -0.49 9.18
CA SER A 161 3.40 0.78 8.47
C SER A 161 3.86 0.68 7.02
N LEU A 162 2.96 1.01 6.10
CA LEU A 162 3.30 1.13 4.66
C LEU A 162 4.45 2.11 4.43
N THR A 163 4.44 3.26 5.12
CA THR A 163 5.53 4.26 5.00
C THR A 163 6.87 3.68 5.41
N ILE A 164 6.92 2.98 6.55
CA ILE A 164 8.16 2.32 7.02
C ILE A 164 8.57 1.22 6.04
N PHE A 165 7.64 0.39 5.56
CA PHE A 165 7.92 -0.63 4.56
C PHE A 165 8.55 -0.01 3.29
N LEU A 166 7.94 1.03 2.73
CA LEU A 166 8.45 1.70 1.54
C LEU A 166 9.80 2.38 1.78
N GLN A 167 10.04 2.94 2.96
CA GLN A 167 11.34 3.50 3.34
C GLN A 167 12.42 2.41 3.42
N GLN A 168 12.11 1.27 4.02
CA GLN A 168 13.02 0.12 4.13
C GLN A 168 13.29 -0.51 2.76
N PHE A 169 12.24 -0.74 2.00
CA PHE A 169 12.29 -1.28 0.65
C PHE A 169 13.04 -0.36 -0.31
N GLY A 170 12.74 0.94 -0.28
CA GLY A 170 13.34 1.96 -1.14
C GLY A 170 14.85 2.10 -1.01
N ARG A 171 15.42 1.73 0.15
CA ARG A 171 16.88 1.74 0.34
C ARG A 171 17.57 0.78 -0.62
N GLY A 172 16.96 -0.36 -0.86
CA GLY A 172 17.46 -1.35 -1.80
C GLY A 172 17.12 -1.05 -3.27
N LEU A 173 16.30 -0.06 -3.59
CA LEU A 173 15.95 0.25 -4.99
C LEU A 173 16.92 1.21 -5.68
N ARG A 174 17.85 1.82 -4.95
CA ARG A 174 18.84 2.74 -5.55
C ARG A 174 19.75 2.00 -6.51
N LYS A 175 20.08 2.65 -7.62
CA LYS A 175 21.00 2.09 -8.60
C LYS A 175 22.44 2.10 -8.07
N ALA A 176 23.17 1.01 -8.35
CA ALA A 176 24.62 0.92 -8.15
C ALA A 176 25.26 0.18 -9.33
N LYS A 177 26.58 0.39 -9.55
CA LYS A 177 27.30 -0.07 -10.73
C LYS A 177 27.15 -1.58 -10.99
N ASP A 178 27.24 -2.40 -9.95
CA ASP A 178 27.25 -3.87 -10.08
C ASP A 178 25.93 -4.52 -9.61
N LYS A 179 24.85 -3.73 -9.53
CA LYS A 179 23.56 -4.17 -9.05
C LYS A 179 22.55 -4.27 -10.18
N LYS A 180 22.08 -5.49 -10.46
CA LYS A 180 21.08 -5.76 -11.49
C LYS A 180 19.65 -5.54 -10.98
N TYR A 181 19.35 -6.01 -9.78
CA TYR A 181 18.05 -5.95 -9.12
C TYR A 181 18.22 -5.97 -7.60
N LEU A 182 17.16 -5.70 -6.89
CA LEU A 182 17.04 -5.91 -5.47
C LEU A 182 16.34 -7.23 -5.19
N THR A 183 16.93 -8.12 -4.42
CA THR A 183 16.23 -9.30 -3.88
C THR A 183 15.59 -8.96 -2.54
N VAL A 184 14.31 -9.27 -2.38
CA VAL A 184 13.57 -9.07 -1.13
C VAL A 184 13.05 -10.40 -0.64
N LEU A 185 13.42 -10.77 0.58
CA LEU A 185 12.95 -11.96 1.28
C LEU A 185 12.06 -11.51 2.43
N ASP A 186 10.74 -11.72 2.31
CA ASP A 186 9.75 -11.33 3.31
C ASP A 186 9.13 -12.58 3.93
N PHE A 187 9.32 -12.76 5.24
CA PHE A 187 8.86 -13.93 5.97
C PHE A 187 7.43 -13.70 6.46
N VAL A 188 6.48 -14.33 5.77
CA VAL A 188 5.04 -14.17 5.93
C VAL A 188 4.48 -15.23 6.84
N GLY A 189 4.16 -14.85 8.08
CA GLY A 189 3.41 -15.69 9.02
C GLY A 189 1.91 -15.47 8.91
N HIS A 190 1.12 -16.36 9.51
CA HIS A 190 -0.30 -16.12 9.73
C HIS A 190 -0.46 -14.88 10.61
N SER A 191 -1.14 -13.86 10.11
CA SER A 191 -1.22 -12.54 10.76
C SER A 191 -2.66 -12.09 10.94
N ARG A 192 -2.86 -11.13 11.85
CA ARG A 192 -4.16 -10.50 12.11
C ARG A 192 -4.65 -9.71 10.90
N ALA A 193 -5.99 -9.55 10.80
CA ALA A 193 -6.60 -8.77 9.71
C ALA A 193 -6.20 -7.28 9.71
N GLU A 194 -5.76 -6.75 10.85
CA GLU A 194 -5.29 -5.37 10.97
C GLU A 194 -3.93 -5.14 10.29
N PHE A 195 -3.16 -6.19 10.04
CA PHE A 195 -1.92 -6.12 9.26
C PHE A 195 -2.26 -6.02 7.76
N ASN A 196 -1.94 -4.91 7.14
CA ASN A 196 -2.49 -4.56 5.83
C ASN A 196 -1.55 -4.96 4.68
N TYR A 197 -1.68 -6.19 4.17
CA TYR A 197 -0.99 -6.61 2.95
C TYR A 197 -1.53 -5.93 1.68
N MET A 198 -2.81 -5.52 1.67
CA MET A 198 -3.42 -4.91 0.50
C MET A 198 -2.71 -3.62 0.08
N ASP A 199 -2.48 -2.70 1.03
CA ASP A 199 -1.79 -1.43 0.74
C ASP A 199 -0.33 -1.67 0.33
N ARG A 200 0.33 -2.68 0.93
CA ARG A 200 1.70 -3.04 0.58
C ARG A 200 1.82 -3.47 -0.88
N PHE A 201 1.01 -4.42 -1.33
CA PHE A 201 1.06 -4.89 -2.71
C PHE A 201 0.58 -3.83 -3.69
N ARG A 202 -0.45 -3.05 -3.33
CA ARG A 202 -0.88 -1.92 -4.16
C ARG A 202 0.27 -0.94 -4.43
N ALA A 203 1.08 -0.64 -3.42
CA ALA A 203 2.22 0.26 -3.58
C ALA A 203 3.33 -0.31 -4.47
N LEU A 204 3.50 -1.63 -4.53
CA LEU A 204 4.51 -2.31 -5.36
C LEU A 204 4.09 -2.47 -6.82
N MET A 205 2.80 -2.64 -7.10
CA MET A 205 2.27 -2.91 -8.44
C MET A 205 2.05 -1.64 -9.27
N GLY A 206 1.75 -0.52 -8.62
CA GLY A 206 1.28 0.67 -9.32
C GLY A 206 -0.18 0.58 -9.71
N ARG A 207 -0.55 1.21 -10.84
CA ARG A 207 -1.94 1.29 -11.32
C ARG A 207 -2.30 0.07 -12.17
N THR A 208 -3.40 -0.58 -11.81
CA THR A 208 -3.95 -1.75 -12.51
C THR A 208 -5.47 -1.71 -12.45
N SER A 209 -6.12 -2.30 -13.44
CA SER A 209 -7.59 -2.47 -13.47
C SER A 209 -8.09 -3.61 -12.58
N MET A 210 -7.17 -4.39 -11.97
CA MET A 210 -7.50 -5.48 -11.07
C MET A 210 -7.47 -5.03 -9.61
N SER A 211 -8.27 -5.67 -8.77
CA SER A 211 -8.13 -5.57 -7.33
C SER A 211 -6.81 -6.22 -6.87
N VAL A 212 -6.29 -5.82 -5.71
CA VAL A 212 -5.07 -6.43 -5.16
C VAL A 212 -5.25 -7.93 -4.93
N LYS A 213 -6.45 -8.36 -4.55
CA LYS A 213 -6.77 -9.77 -4.37
C LYS A 213 -6.62 -10.56 -5.67
N GLU A 214 -7.20 -10.06 -6.77
CA GLU A 214 -7.08 -10.68 -8.08
C GLU A 214 -5.63 -10.72 -8.57
N GLU A 215 -4.86 -9.66 -8.32
CA GLU A 215 -3.42 -9.64 -8.64
C GLU A 215 -2.65 -10.73 -7.89
N VAL A 216 -2.90 -10.89 -6.58
CA VAL A 216 -2.30 -11.95 -5.77
C VAL A 216 -2.73 -13.34 -6.26
N GLU A 217 -4.02 -13.54 -6.56
CA GLU A 217 -4.55 -14.80 -7.06
C GLU A 217 -3.94 -15.21 -8.41
N LYS A 218 -3.67 -14.22 -9.30
CA LYS A 218 -3.11 -14.41 -10.65
C LYS A 218 -1.60 -14.21 -10.71
N ASP A 219 -0.89 -14.26 -9.59
CA ASP A 219 0.57 -14.15 -9.48
C ASP A 219 1.14 -12.85 -10.09
N PHE A 220 0.43 -11.74 -9.87
CA PHE A 220 0.86 -10.37 -10.20
C PHE A 220 1.17 -10.12 -11.67
N PRO A 221 0.19 -10.20 -12.57
CA PRO A 221 0.41 -10.00 -14.02
C PRO A 221 0.82 -8.56 -14.39
N HIS A 222 0.59 -7.57 -13.53
CA HIS A 222 0.83 -6.16 -13.85
C HIS A 222 1.90 -5.52 -12.95
N LEU A 223 3.12 -6.04 -13.00
CA LEU A 223 4.27 -5.47 -12.29
C LEU A 223 5.05 -4.50 -13.17
N PRO A 224 5.76 -3.52 -12.57
CA PRO A 224 6.70 -2.69 -13.30
C PRO A 224 7.79 -3.52 -14.00
N LEU A 225 8.38 -2.95 -15.07
CA LEU A 225 9.36 -3.63 -15.90
C LEU A 225 10.53 -4.22 -15.09
N GLY A 226 10.79 -5.51 -15.30
CA GLY A 226 11.87 -6.26 -14.65
C GLY A 226 11.61 -6.62 -13.19
N CYS A 227 10.43 -6.28 -12.65
CA CYS A 227 10.04 -6.65 -11.29
C CYS A 227 9.31 -7.99 -11.28
N THR A 228 9.48 -8.74 -10.19
CA THR A 228 8.75 -10.00 -9.95
C THR A 228 8.29 -10.07 -8.50
N ILE A 229 7.12 -10.68 -8.28
CA ILE A 229 6.64 -11.08 -6.96
C ILE A 229 6.30 -12.57 -7.04
N GLN A 230 6.92 -13.36 -6.17
CA GLN A 230 6.68 -14.79 -6.04
C GLN A 230 6.30 -15.08 -4.59
N LEU A 231 5.16 -15.72 -4.39
CA LEU A 231 4.69 -16.11 -3.07
C LEU A 231 4.74 -17.62 -2.94
N GLU A 232 5.29 -18.13 -1.85
CA GLU A 232 5.14 -19.55 -1.54
C GLU A 232 3.66 -19.88 -1.30
N PRO A 233 3.18 -21.10 -1.63
CA PRO A 233 1.75 -21.41 -1.60
C PRO A 233 1.08 -21.07 -0.27
N LYS A 234 1.71 -21.37 0.86
CA LYS A 234 1.15 -21.09 2.18
C LYS A 234 1.20 -19.61 2.53
N ALA A 235 2.26 -18.90 2.14
CA ALA A 235 2.36 -17.45 2.29
C ALA A 235 1.26 -16.73 1.47
N LYS A 236 1.00 -17.19 0.24
CA LYS A 236 -0.10 -16.69 -0.62
C LYS A 236 -1.46 -16.89 0.06
N GLU A 237 -1.70 -18.07 0.64
CA GLU A 237 -2.93 -18.36 1.40
C GLU A 237 -3.10 -17.37 2.58
N TYR A 238 -2.07 -17.17 3.39
CA TYR A 238 -2.10 -16.24 4.52
C TYR A 238 -2.37 -14.79 4.09
N ILE A 239 -1.76 -14.36 2.99
CA ILE A 239 -1.97 -13.03 2.42
C ILE A 239 -3.42 -12.88 1.95
N ILE A 240 -3.98 -13.85 1.22
CA ILE A 240 -5.37 -13.82 0.75
C ILE A 240 -6.35 -13.81 1.93
N GLN A 241 -6.11 -14.64 2.97
CA GLN A 241 -6.91 -14.64 4.18
C GLN A 241 -6.89 -13.28 4.89
N ASN A 242 -5.70 -12.68 5.01
CA ASN A 242 -5.54 -11.35 5.59
C ASN A 242 -6.28 -10.27 4.78
N ILE A 243 -6.13 -10.26 3.45
CA ILE A 243 -6.84 -9.33 2.56
C ILE A 243 -8.37 -9.48 2.72
N ASN A 244 -8.88 -10.71 2.74
CA ASN A 244 -10.30 -10.98 2.95
C ASN A 244 -10.75 -10.51 4.35
N GLY A 245 -9.98 -10.78 5.39
CA GLY A 245 -10.25 -10.33 6.75
C GLY A 245 -10.28 -8.81 6.84
N TYR A 246 -9.30 -8.14 6.25
CA TYR A 246 -9.23 -6.68 6.19
C TYR A 246 -10.45 -6.09 5.48
N ILE A 247 -10.77 -6.57 4.27
CA ILE A 247 -11.94 -6.13 3.51
C ILE A 247 -13.24 -6.37 4.31
N ASN A 248 -13.38 -7.52 4.97
CA ASN A 248 -14.56 -7.87 5.76
C ASN A 248 -14.69 -7.06 7.05
N SER A 249 -13.59 -6.57 7.62
CA SER A 249 -13.59 -5.76 8.84
C SER A 249 -14.33 -4.42 8.69
N PHE A 250 -14.44 -3.88 7.48
CA PHE A 250 -15.16 -2.65 7.18
C PHE A 250 -16.65 -2.91 6.88
N LYS A 251 -17.42 -3.21 7.92
CA LYS A 251 -18.89 -3.28 7.84
C LYS A 251 -19.48 -1.86 7.78
N LYS A 252 -20.61 -1.69 7.07
CA LYS A 252 -21.33 -0.41 6.94
C LYS A 252 -21.58 0.27 8.30
N THR A 253 -21.98 -0.50 9.30
CA THR A 253 -22.21 0.02 10.67
C THR A 253 -20.97 0.64 11.30
N ARG A 254 -19.77 0.03 11.11
CA ARG A 254 -18.51 0.55 11.61
C ARG A 254 -18.11 1.83 10.88
N ILE A 255 -18.34 1.89 9.57
CA ILE A 255 -18.06 3.09 8.76
C ILE A 255 -18.93 4.25 9.25
N ILE A 256 -20.24 4.04 9.40
CA ILE A 256 -21.18 5.05 9.92
C ILE A 256 -20.76 5.54 11.32
N GLN A 257 -20.39 4.63 12.22
CA GLN A 257 -19.90 5.00 13.54
C GLN A 257 -18.60 5.80 13.49
N THR A 258 -17.70 5.46 12.56
CA THR A 258 -16.43 6.19 12.36
C THR A 258 -16.69 7.60 11.84
N ILE A 259 -17.63 7.77 10.90
CA ILE A 259 -18.06 9.08 10.40
C ILE A 259 -18.62 9.92 11.55
N LYS A 260 -19.54 9.39 12.37
CA LYS A 260 -20.12 10.06 13.54
C LYS A 260 -19.08 10.58 14.54
N GLN A 261 -18.00 9.85 14.71
CA GLN A 261 -16.96 10.13 15.70
C GLN A 261 -15.72 10.80 15.08
N PHE A 262 -15.77 11.17 13.79
CA PHE A 262 -14.59 11.59 13.06
C PHE A 262 -13.95 12.84 13.68
N GLU A 263 -14.71 13.90 13.86
CA GLU A 263 -14.20 15.17 14.44
C GLU A 263 -13.84 15.09 15.92
N GLN A 264 -14.34 14.06 16.63
CA GLN A 264 -13.91 13.78 17.99
C GLN A 264 -12.54 13.10 18.05
N LYS A 265 -12.17 12.36 16.98
CA LYS A 265 -10.95 11.56 16.90
C LYS A 265 -9.82 12.26 16.15
N PHE A 266 -10.16 13.14 15.22
CA PHE A 266 -9.23 13.81 14.33
C PHE A 266 -9.40 15.32 14.39
N SER A 267 -8.31 16.05 14.28
CA SER A 267 -8.30 17.53 14.34
C SER A 267 -8.69 18.19 13.01
N GLU A 268 -9.15 17.42 12.06
CA GLU A 268 -9.49 17.87 10.71
C GLU A 268 -11.00 17.77 10.46
N PRO A 269 -11.57 18.68 9.66
CA PRO A 269 -12.97 18.59 9.29
C PRO A 269 -13.25 17.33 8.45
N LEU A 270 -14.44 16.78 8.65
CA LEU A 270 -14.88 15.60 7.91
C LEU A 270 -15.08 15.95 6.43
N SER A 271 -14.36 15.25 5.56
CA SER A 271 -14.55 15.22 4.11
C SER A 271 -14.25 13.80 3.61
N LEU A 272 -14.67 13.46 2.40
CA LEU A 272 -14.31 12.16 1.81
C LEU A 272 -12.78 11.97 1.79
N ALA A 273 -12.04 12.99 1.38
CA ALA A 273 -10.58 12.95 1.31
C ALA A 273 -9.91 12.77 2.68
N SER A 274 -10.32 13.57 3.70
CA SER A 274 -9.79 13.44 5.05
C SER A 274 -10.17 12.10 5.68
N PHE A 275 -11.40 11.63 5.45
CA PHE A 275 -11.87 10.34 5.93
C PHE A 275 -11.04 9.18 5.37
N LEU A 276 -10.88 9.10 4.04
CA LEU A 276 -10.09 8.04 3.40
C LEU A 276 -8.62 8.06 3.87
N ARG A 277 -8.02 9.24 3.93
CA ARG A 277 -6.63 9.42 4.34
C ARG A 277 -6.37 9.02 5.80
N LEU A 278 -7.25 9.41 6.71
CA LEU A 278 -7.04 9.22 8.16
C LEU A 278 -7.54 7.86 8.66
N THR A 279 -8.55 7.27 8.01
CA THR A 279 -9.12 5.98 8.44
C THR A 279 -8.60 4.79 7.66
N HIS A 280 -7.98 5.03 6.49
CA HIS A 280 -7.57 4.01 5.52
C HIS A 280 -8.71 3.08 5.07
N VAL A 281 -9.98 3.51 5.23
CA VAL A 281 -11.12 2.77 4.67
C VAL A 281 -11.02 2.78 3.15
N PRO A 282 -11.05 1.62 2.48
CA PRO A 282 -11.02 1.59 1.02
C PRO A 282 -12.26 2.27 0.43
N LEU A 283 -12.06 3.04 -0.65
CA LEU A 283 -13.16 3.74 -1.33
C LEU A 283 -14.27 2.79 -1.79
N GLU A 284 -13.91 1.57 -2.19
CA GLU A 284 -14.83 0.49 -2.59
C GLU A 284 -15.87 0.15 -1.52
N LYS A 285 -15.52 0.37 -0.24
CA LYS A 285 -16.43 0.10 0.87
C LYS A 285 -17.48 1.19 1.08
N LEU A 286 -17.22 2.38 0.58
CA LEU A 286 -18.16 3.50 0.63
C LEU A 286 -19.17 3.44 -0.52
N TYR A 287 -18.75 2.81 -1.65
CA TYR A 287 -19.54 2.73 -2.88
C TYR A 287 -19.85 1.27 -3.24
N TYR A 288 -20.67 0.63 -2.41
CA TYR A 288 -21.06 -0.78 -2.57
C TYR A 288 -22.54 -0.97 -2.32
N ASN A 289 -23.22 -1.74 -3.17
CA ASN A 289 -24.66 -2.06 -3.06
C ASN A 289 -25.56 -0.84 -2.84
N GLY A 290 -25.41 0.19 -3.68
CA GLY A 290 -26.20 1.43 -3.62
C GLY A 290 -25.77 2.41 -2.52
N THR A 291 -24.72 2.09 -1.77
CA THR A 291 -24.17 3.01 -0.78
C THR A 291 -23.25 4.01 -1.45
N THR A 292 -23.26 5.27 -1.00
CA THR A 292 -22.35 6.35 -1.40
C THR A 292 -21.81 7.06 -0.16
N TRP A 293 -20.83 7.93 -0.33
CA TRP A 293 -20.34 8.80 0.74
C TRP A 293 -21.46 9.65 1.33
N ASN A 294 -22.28 10.29 0.48
CA ASN A 294 -23.42 11.10 0.91
C ASN A 294 -24.43 10.26 1.72
N SER A 295 -24.80 9.07 1.25
CA SER A 295 -25.74 8.20 1.97
C SER A 295 -25.19 7.75 3.34
N LEU A 296 -23.88 7.52 3.44
CA LEU A 296 -23.25 7.18 4.72
C LEU A 296 -23.21 8.38 5.68
N CYS A 297 -22.94 9.59 5.17
CA CYS A 297 -22.99 10.82 5.97
C CYS A 297 -24.42 11.13 6.45
N CYS A 298 -25.43 10.88 5.62
CA CYS A 298 -26.84 10.98 6.01
C CYS A 298 -27.18 9.99 7.13
N LEU A 299 -26.83 8.72 6.97
CA LEU A 299 -27.02 7.69 8.01
C LEU A 299 -26.24 7.97 9.29
N ALA A 300 -25.14 8.69 9.18
CA ALA A 300 -24.36 9.15 10.34
C ALA A 300 -24.96 10.41 11.00
N GLY A 301 -25.94 11.06 10.36
CA GLY A 301 -26.53 12.32 10.85
C GLY A 301 -25.66 13.55 10.63
N VAL A 302 -24.71 13.48 9.68
CA VAL A 302 -23.83 14.60 9.30
C VAL A 302 -24.49 15.47 8.23
N THR A 303 -25.21 14.86 7.28
CA THR A 303 -25.97 15.55 6.25
C THR A 303 -27.47 15.31 6.45
N ALA A 304 -28.31 16.28 6.06
CA ALA A 304 -29.76 16.23 6.30
C ALA A 304 -30.52 15.45 5.24
N LYS A 305 -29.99 15.37 4.01
CA LYS A 305 -30.66 14.78 2.85
C LYS A 305 -29.74 13.84 2.11
N GLU A 306 -30.33 12.90 1.42
CA GLU A 306 -29.67 11.90 0.59
C GLU A 306 -29.93 12.20 -0.89
N SER A 307 -28.91 12.00 -1.74
CA SER A 307 -29.06 12.12 -3.19
C SER A 307 -29.99 11.06 -3.75
N GLU A 308 -30.87 11.42 -4.67
CA GLU A 308 -31.73 10.49 -5.37
C GLU A 308 -30.97 9.57 -6.35
N LEU A 309 -29.74 9.97 -6.72
CA LEU A 309 -28.86 9.27 -7.68
C LEU A 309 -27.81 8.37 -7.01
N ASN A 310 -27.98 8.09 -5.72
CA ASN A 310 -27.01 7.29 -4.96
C ASN A 310 -26.75 5.89 -5.56
N ALA A 311 -27.78 5.25 -6.13
CA ALA A 311 -27.62 3.91 -6.72
C ALA A 311 -26.80 3.95 -8.02
N GLU A 312 -27.03 4.94 -8.86
CA GLU A 312 -26.30 5.19 -10.09
C GLU A 312 -24.84 5.53 -9.81
N LEU A 313 -24.60 6.49 -8.91
CA LEU A 313 -23.26 6.90 -8.51
C LEU A 313 -22.48 5.74 -7.88
N SER A 314 -23.10 4.99 -6.96
CA SER A 314 -22.49 3.81 -6.34
C SER A 314 -22.04 2.79 -7.38
N ARG A 315 -22.85 2.57 -8.41
CA ARG A 315 -22.57 1.65 -9.51
C ARG A 315 -21.42 2.18 -10.39
N ALA A 316 -21.48 3.46 -10.81
CA ALA A 316 -20.45 4.07 -11.62
C ALA A 316 -19.09 4.00 -10.92
N VAL A 317 -19.00 4.39 -9.66
CA VAL A 317 -17.77 4.33 -8.88
C VAL A 317 -17.28 2.89 -8.74
N SER A 318 -18.12 1.97 -8.21
CA SER A 318 -17.67 0.62 -7.86
C SER A 318 -17.31 -0.24 -9.07
N LYS A 319 -17.97 -0.08 -10.20
CA LYS A 319 -17.77 -0.93 -11.38
C LYS A 319 -16.85 -0.35 -12.44
N LYS A 320 -16.65 0.98 -12.44
CA LYS A 320 -15.95 1.67 -13.52
C LYS A 320 -14.88 2.62 -13.03
N TRP A 321 -15.25 3.61 -12.23
CA TRP A 321 -14.36 4.72 -11.92
C TRP A 321 -13.15 4.30 -11.07
N LEU A 322 -13.31 3.32 -10.18
CA LEU A 322 -12.19 2.78 -9.37
C LEU A 322 -11.11 2.11 -10.21
N SER A 323 -11.42 1.66 -11.42
CA SER A 323 -10.48 1.05 -12.35
C SER A 323 -10.10 1.94 -13.54
N THR A 324 -10.71 3.13 -13.65
CA THR A 324 -10.44 4.08 -14.75
C THR A 324 -9.24 4.96 -14.38
N ASP A 325 -8.27 5.09 -15.30
CA ASP A 325 -7.05 5.88 -15.11
C ASP A 325 -6.97 7.03 -16.12
N SER A 326 -8.07 7.75 -16.34
CA SER A 326 -8.12 8.88 -17.28
C SER A 326 -8.21 10.19 -16.52
N TYR A 327 -7.06 10.87 -16.33
CA TYR A 327 -7.03 12.22 -15.76
C TYR A 327 -7.95 13.20 -16.50
N SER A 328 -7.95 13.18 -17.83
CA SER A 328 -8.78 14.10 -18.63
C SER A 328 -10.28 13.83 -18.46
N TYR A 329 -10.69 12.58 -18.25
CA TYR A 329 -12.08 12.25 -17.99
C TYR A 329 -12.53 12.74 -16.61
N PHE A 330 -11.73 12.47 -15.58
CA PHE A 330 -12.06 12.92 -14.22
C PHE A 330 -11.95 14.44 -14.07
N SER A 331 -11.01 15.09 -14.73
CA SER A 331 -10.96 16.56 -14.78
C SER A 331 -12.22 17.15 -15.42
N PHE A 332 -12.71 16.53 -16.48
CA PHE A 332 -13.97 16.94 -17.12
C PHE A 332 -15.18 16.75 -16.18
N ILE A 333 -15.29 15.60 -15.48
CA ILE A 333 -16.36 15.38 -14.51
C ILE A 333 -16.27 16.38 -13.35
N HIS A 334 -15.08 16.63 -12.84
CA HIS A 334 -14.84 17.64 -11.81
C HIS A 334 -15.29 19.05 -12.26
N ASP A 335 -14.97 19.44 -13.49
CA ASP A 335 -15.37 20.74 -14.03
C ASP A 335 -16.89 20.84 -14.23
N LEU A 336 -17.56 19.74 -14.61
CA LEU A 336 -19.01 19.65 -14.65
C LEU A 336 -19.62 19.78 -13.26
N ALA A 337 -19.09 19.07 -12.27
CA ALA A 337 -19.54 19.12 -10.87
C ALA A 337 -19.36 20.52 -10.29
N ALA A 338 -18.21 21.17 -10.50
CA ALA A 338 -17.95 22.55 -10.07
C ALA A 338 -18.98 23.56 -10.63
N ARG A 339 -19.55 23.27 -11.81
CA ARG A 339 -20.66 24.05 -12.41
C ARG A 339 -22.03 23.48 -12.05
N ARG A 340 -22.11 22.53 -11.13
CA ARG A 340 -23.32 21.81 -10.73
C ARG A 340 -24.09 21.26 -11.94
N PHE A 341 -23.37 20.72 -12.92
CA PHE A 341 -23.87 20.18 -14.20
C PHE A 341 -24.75 21.14 -15.02
N LYS A 342 -24.76 22.44 -14.71
CA LYS A 342 -25.48 23.47 -15.46
C LYS A 342 -24.70 23.81 -16.73
N VAL A 343 -24.75 22.91 -17.70
CA VAL A 343 -24.04 23.02 -18.98
C VAL A 343 -25.01 22.73 -20.12
N SER A 344 -24.88 23.47 -21.23
CA SER A 344 -25.61 23.18 -22.47
C SER A 344 -24.80 22.24 -23.35
N GLU A 345 -25.40 21.13 -23.81
CA GLU A 345 -24.78 20.16 -24.71
C GLU A 345 -24.13 20.81 -25.93
N GLY A 346 -24.78 21.84 -26.52
CA GLY A 346 -24.29 22.55 -27.71
C GLY A 346 -23.02 23.38 -27.49
N LEU A 347 -22.61 23.59 -26.24
CA LEU A 347 -21.37 24.32 -25.90
C LEU A 347 -20.16 23.38 -25.69
N LEU A 348 -20.39 22.07 -25.71
CA LEU A 348 -19.33 21.08 -25.51
C LEU A 348 -18.55 20.88 -26.82
N THR A 349 -17.23 20.80 -26.68
CA THR A 349 -16.37 20.37 -27.79
C THR A 349 -16.63 18.88 -28.13
N PRO A 350 -16.28 18.41 -29.35
CA PRO A 350 -16.48 17.01 -29.73
C PRO A 350 -15.82 16.01 -28.78
N ARG A 351 -14.72 16.40 -28.12
CA ARG A 351 -14.05 15.56 -27.11
C ARG A 351 -14.85 15.51 -25.80
N GLU A 352 -15.36 16.64 -25.35
CA GLU A 352 -16.21 16.75 -24.17
C GLU A 352 -17.53 16.03 -24.34
N GLN A 353 -18.13 16.09 -25.53
CA GLN A 353 -19.35 15.33 -25.87
C GLN A 353 -19.11 13.80 -25.71
N LYS A 354 -17.96 13.29 -26.17
CA LYS A 354 -17.61 11.89 -25.97
C LYS A 354 -17.43 11.54 -24.49
N MET A 355 -16.80 12.41 -23.70
CA MET A 355 -16.64 12.22 -22.26
C MET A 355 -17.99 12.31 -21.53
N ALA A 356 -18.88 13.20 -21.93
CA ALA A 356 -20.25 13.28 -21.42
C ALA A 356 -21.07 12.02 -21.75
N LEU A 357 -20.89 11.47 -22.95
CA LEU A 357 -21.50 10.19 -23.33
C LEU A 357 -20.96 9.03 -22.50
N MET A 358 -19.66 9.02 -22.19
CA MET A 358 -19.09 8.03 -21.26
C MET A 358 -19.73 8.17 -19.87
N LEU A 359 -19.88 9.39 -19.35
CA LEU A 359 -20.53 9.65 -18.07
C LEU A 359 -21.99 9.16 -18.08
N TYR A 360 -22.73 9.39 -19.16
CA TYR A 360 -24.08 8.86 -19.31
C TYR A 360 -24.13 7.34 -19.14
N TYR A 361 -23.28 6.61 -19.88
CA TYR A 361 -23.23 5.16 -19.81
C TYR A 361 -22.65 4.62 -18.50
N ASP A 362 -21.83 5.38 -17.79
CA ASP A 362 -21.36 4.99 -16.46
C ASP A 362 -22.49 5.05 -15.42
N LEU A 363 -23.37 6.03 -15.52
CA LEU A 363 -24.49 6.24 -14.60
C LEU A 363 -25.73 5.39 -14.99
N TYR A 364 -26.07 5.28 -16.29
CA TYR A 364 -27.35 4.77 -16.78
C TYR A 364 -27.26 3.50 -17.64
N ILE A 365 -26.32 2.60 -17.36
CA ILE A 365 -26.07 1.35 -18.14
C ILE A 365 -27.32 0.50 -18.40
N SER A 366 -28.33 0.57 -17.56
CA SER A 366 -29.56 -0.25 -17.65
C SER A 366 -30.74 0.52 -18.22
N ALA A 367 -30.63 1.80 -18.50
CA ALA A 367 -31.66 2.59 -19.09
C ALA A 367 -31.59 2.39 -20.61
N GLY A 368 -32.54 1.69 -21.18
CA GLY A 368 -32.73 1.41 -22.61
C GLY A 368 -32.17 2.43 -23.60
N GLU A 369 -33.00 3.12 -24.33
CA GLU A 369 -32.56 4.09 -25.34
C GLU A 369 -31.88 5.31 -24.71
N TYR A 370 -30.76 5.75 -25.31
CA TYR A 370 -30.10 7.02 -25.02
C TYR A 370 -31.03 8.19 -25.36
N ASP A 371 -31.44 8.95 -24.32
CA ASP A 371 -32.36 10.08 -24.54
C ASP A 371 -31.62 11.32 -25.09
N SER A 372 -30.81 11.97 -24.25
CA SER A 372 -29.93 13.06 -24.64
C SER A 372 -28.96 13.44 -23.50
N LEU A 373 -27.81 14.00 -23.83
CA LEU A 373 -26.88 14.56 -22.86
C LEU A 373 -27.50 15.71 -22.07
N GLN A 374 -28.31 16.53 -22.73
CA GLN A 374 -28.97 17.68 -22.09
C GLN A 374 -29.94 17.23 -21.00
N LEU A 375 -30.68 16.14 -21.23
CA LEU A 375 -31.61 15.58 -20.24
C LEU A 375 -30.83 15.04 -19.03
N MET A 376 -29.70 14.36 -19.28
CA MET A 376 -28.79 13.93 -18.21
C MET A 376 -28.30 15.13 -17.38
N PHE A 377 -27.78 16.20 -18.03
CA PHE A 377 -27.28 17.36 -17.29
C PHE A 377 -28.39 18.05 -16.48
N ASN A 378 -29.60 18.15 -17.02
CA ASN A 378 -30.73 18.72 -16.29
C ASN A 378 -30.99 17.89 -15.02
N ARG A 379 -31.08 16.56 -15.13
CA ARG A 379 -31.33 15.65 -14.02
C ARG A 379 -30.23 15.71 -12.96
N LEU A 380 -28.94 15.74 -13.38
CA LEU A 380 -27.81 15.86 -12.46
C LEU A 380 -27.78 17.23 -11.77
N SER A 381 -28.23 18.32 -12.48
CA SER A 381 -28.26 19.66 -11.90
C SER A 381 -29.40 19.90 -10.91
N GLU A 382 -30.45 19.08 -10.96
CA GLU A 382 -31.58 19.11 -10.03
C GLU A 382 -31.26 18.42 -8.69
N ASP A 383 -30.31 17.48 -8.69
CA ASP A 383 -29.85 16.82 -7.48
C ASP A 383 -28.80 17.68 -6.74
N GLU A 384 -29.21 18.27 -5.62
CA GLU A 384 -28.38 19.17 -4.82
C GLU A 384 -27.08 18.52 -4.30
N PHE A 385 -27.03 17.19 -4.19
CA PHE A 385 -25.94 16.44 -3.56
C PHE A 385 -25.08 15.68 -4.55
N PHE A 386 -25.46 15.60 -5.81
CA PHE A 386 -24.69 14.85 -6.81
C PHE A 386 -23.37 15.53 -7.15
N ALA A 387 -23.33 16.88 -7.08
CA ALA A 387 -22.15 17.68 -7.38
C ALA A 387 -21.16 17.77 -6.20
N ASP A 388 -21.57 17.45 -5.00
CA ASP A 388 -20.75 17.47 -3.77
C ASP A 388 -20.01 16.13 -3.57
#